data_c9e54a8d2368a5e780b87b01c8ec9168
#
_entry.id   c9e54a8d2368a5e780b87b01c8ec9168
#
_cell.length_a   1.000
_cell.length_b   1.000
_cell.length_c   1.000
_cell.angle_alpha   90.00
_cell.angle_beta   90.00
_cell.angle_gamma   90.00
#
_symmetry.space_group_name_H-M   'P 1'
#
loop_
_entity.id
_entity.type
_entity.pdbx_description
1 polymer ?
#
loop_
_entity_poly.entity_id
_entity_poly.type
_entity_poly.pdbx_seq_one_letter_code
_entity_poly.pdbx_strand_id
1 'polypeptide(L)'
;MNPFTLLQQALGYLLAFFYSFIPNYGVAIILLTLVVSLLLFPLTLKQTRSMRAMQEIQPEVKRLQREMKGDREELNKELMALYQEKGVNPAAGCLPLLLQMPIWFALFRVLRVDVDDAGNLDPDNVIPPDSDLAGALLAGDTSFLGMNLSLSPQEAFAIDFVTFIPYLVLMLVV
;
A
#
# COMPACT_ATOMS: atom_id res chain seq x y z
N MET A 1 8.78 -13.01 18.31
CA MET A 1 8.57 -11.83 17.45
C MET A 1 7.73 -12.25 16.27
N ASN A 2 6.62 -11.60 16.04
CA ASN A 2 5.76 -11.91 14.89
C ASN A 2 6.41 -11.37 13.60
N PRO A 3 6.37 -12.10 12.47
CA PRO A 3 6.96 -11.63 11.20
C PRO A 3 6.38 -10.29 10.74
N PHE A 4 5.16 -10.00 11.15
CA PHE A 4 4.49 -8.74 10.86
C PHE A 4 5.10 -7.55 11.63
N THR A 5 5.43 -7.72 12.92
CA THR A 5 6.10 -6.66 13.71
C THR A 5 7.51 -6.39 13.21
N LEU A 6 8.23 -7.43 12.74
CA LEU A 6 9.54 -7.25 12.10
C LEU A 6 9.44 -6.41 10.83
N LEU A 7 8.42 -6.67 10.00
CA LEU A 7 8.18 -5.89 8.78
C LEU A 7 7.90 -4.41 9.11
N GLN A 8 7.04 -4.16 10.10
CA GLN A 8 6.72 -2.81 10.56
C GLN A 8 7.98 -2.08 11.05
N GLN A 9 8.75 -2.72 11.95
CA GLN A 9 9.99 -2.16 12.47
C GLN A 9 10.99 -1.85 11.36
N ALA A 10 11.18 -2.76 10.41
CA ALA A 10 12.08 -2.54 9.28
C ALA A 10 11.66 -1.33 8.45
N LEU A 11 10.36 -1.15 8.18
CA LEU A 11 9.85 0.00 7.46
C LEU A 11 9.99 1.31 8.26
N GLY A 12 9.76 1.28 9.58
CA GLY A 12 9.94 2.43 10.48
C GLY A 12 11.40 2.87 10.56
N TYR A 13 12.34 1.93 10.73
CA TYR A 13 13.77 2.23 10.69
C TYR A 13 14.22 2.79 9.34
N LEU A 14 13.70 2.23 8.24
CA LEU A 14 14.03 2.69 6.90
C LEU A 14 13.48 4.12 6.64
N LEU A 15 12.28 4.43 7.13
CA LEU A 15 11.71 5.76 7.06
C LEU A 15 12.55 6.77 7.85
N ALA A 16 12.93 6.44 9.10
CA ALA A 16 13.79 7.27 9.93
C ALA A 16 15.16 7.47 9.30
N PHE A 17 15.73 6.44 8.68
CA PHE A 17 16.98 6.51 7.95
C PHE A 17 16.90 7.52 6.79
N PHE A 18 15.85 7.47 5.96
CA PHE A 18 15.70 8.45 4.87
C PHE A 18 15.52 9.87 5.38
N TYR A 19 14.78 10.02 6.49
CA TYR A 19 14.58 11.32 7.11
C TYR A 19 15.89 11.93 7.62
N SER A 20 16.81 11.13 8.16
CA SER A 20 18.12 11.61 8.63
C SER A 20 19.00 12.18 7.50
N PHE A 21 18.81 11.73 6.25
CA PHE A 21 19.51 12.30 5.09
C PHE A 21 18.84 13.57 4.57
N ILE A 22 17.52 13.56 4.50
CA ILE A 22 16.73 14.69 4.00
C ILE A 22 15.62 14.92 5.03
N PRO A 23 15.77 15.96 5.90
CA PRO A 23 14.80 16.23 6.96
C PRO A 23 13.50 16.80 6.37
N ASN A 24 12.80 16.00 5.59
CA ASN A 24 11.50 16.29 4.99
C ASN A 24 10.66 15.02 4.96
N TYR A 25 9.57 15.01 5.70
CA TYR A 25 8.74 13.83 5.91
C TYR A 25 8.17 13.28 4.60
N GLY A 26 7.68 14.14 3.71
CA GLY A 26 7.14 13.72 2.43
C GLY A 26 8.19 13.10 1.50
N VAL A 27 9.41 13.65 1.48
CA VAL A 27 10.53 13.08 0.71
C VAL A 27 10.91 11.71 1.27
N ALA A 28 10.97 11.55 2.59
CA ALA A 28 11.25 10.27 3.23
C ALA A 28 10.21 9.20 2.84
N ILE A 29 8.92 9.55 2.80
CA ILE A 29 7.84 8.66 2.34
C ILE A 29 8.04 8.28 0.87
N ILE A 30 8.36 9.22 -0.01
CA ILE A 30 8.61 8.94 -1.44
C ILE A 30 9.77 7.96 -1.59
N LEU A 31 10.88 8.19 -0.89
CA LEU A 31 12.05 7.30 -0.94
C LEU A 31 11.73 5.91 -0.41
N LEU A 32 11.00 5.82 0.71
CA LEU A 32 10.51 4.55 1.25
C LEU A 32 9.66 3.81 0.21
N THR A 33 8.71 4.51 -0.41
CA THR A 33 7.81 3.94 -1.43
C THR A 33 8.58 3.43 -2.64
N LEU A 34 9.59 4.16 -3.11
CA LEU A 34 10.45 3.74 -4.22
C LEU A 34 11.22 2.47 -3.89
N VAL A 35 11.81 2.38 -2.70
CA VAL A 35 12.56 1.18 -2.28
C VAL A 35 11.63 -0.02 -2.18
N VAL A 36 10.49 0.12 -1.54
CA VAL A 36 9.50 -0.96 -1.42
C VAL A 36 9.00 -1.39 -2.82
N SER A 37 8.73 -0.45 -3.71
CA SER A 37 8.29 -0.72 -5.08
C SER A 37 9.36 -1.45 -5.89
N LEU A 38 10.62 -1.06 -5.78
CA LEU A 38 11.73 -1.74 -6.43
C LEU A 38 11.93 -3.17 -5.91
N LEU A 39 11.80 -3.35 -4.60
CA LEU A 39 11.89 -4.69 -3.98
C LEU A 39 10.76 -5.61 -4.47
N LEU A 40 9.56 -5.07 -4.62
CA LEU A 40 8.38 -5.82 -5.06
C LEU A 40 8.28 -5.96 -6.59
N PHE A 41 9.10 -5.22 -7.35
CA PHE A 41 9.04 -5.19 -8.81
C PHE A 41 9.13 -6.58 -9.47
N PRO A 42 10.11 -7.47 -9.13
CA PRO A 42 10.20 -8.78 -9.75
C PRO A 42 8.97 -9.66 -9.45
N LEU A 43 8.37 -9.48 -8.28
CA LEU A 43 7.16 -10.19 -7.89
C LEU A 43 5.95 -9.68 -8.69
N THR A 44 5.82 -8.36 -8.83
CA THR A 44 4.77 -7.72 -9.62
C THR A 44 4.84 -8.13 -11.10
N LEU A 45 6.05 -8.28 -11.66
CA LEU A 45 6.22 -8.80 -13.03
C LEU A 45 5.68 -10.23 -13.20
N LYS A 46 5.96 -11.12 -12.24
CA LYS A 46 5.42 -12.48 -12.27
C LYS A 46 3.89 -12.50 -12.20
N GLN A 47 3.33 -11.67 -11.32
CA GLN A 47 1.88 -11.51 -11.18
C GLN A 47 1.23 -11.01 -12.45
N THR A 48 1.80 -9.97 -13.09
CA THR A 48 1.30 -9.40 -14.34
C THR A 48 1.29 -10.42 -15.49
N ARG A 49 2.32 -11.26 -15.58
CA ARG A 49 2.37 -12.34 -16.58
C ARG A 49 1.23 -13.36 -16.37
N SER A 50 0.97 -13.75 -15.13
CA SER A 50 -0.13 -14.67 -14.82
C SER A 50 -1.50 -14.04 -15.11
N MET A 51 -1.68 -12.75 -14.83
CA MET A 51 -2.90 -12.01 -15.17
C MET A 51 -3.12 -11.94 -16.69
N ARG A 52 -2.07 -11.74 -17.49
CA ARG A 52 -2.18 -11.75 -18.95
C ARG A 52 -2.61 -13.11 -19.48
N ALA A 53 -1.99 -14.19 -19.00
CA ALA A 53 -2.40 -15.55 -19.37
C ALA A 53 -3.88 -15.82 -19.05
N MET A 54 -4.37 -15.29 -17.91
CA MET A 54 -5.78 -15.38 -17.55
C MET A 54 -6.68 -14.56 -18.49
N GLN A 55 -6.21 -13.38 -18.97
CA GLN A 55 -6.95 -12.57 -19.95
C GLN A 55 -7.05 -13.23 -21.32
N GLU A 56 -6.03 -13.98 -21.74
CA GLU A 56 -6.02 -14.70 -23.02
C GLU A 56 -7.08 -15.80 -23.08
N ILE A 57 -7.36 -16.47 -21.98
CA ILE A 57 -8.39 -17.54 -21.93
C ILE A 57 -9.80 -17.03 -21.59
N GLN A 58 -9.97 -15.75 -21.30
CA GLN A 58 -11.26 -15.12 -21.00
C GLN A 58 -12.36 -15.39 -22.05
N PRO A 59 -12.09 -15.35 -23.38
CA PRO A 59 -13.11 -15.65 -24.37
C PRO A 59 -13.61 -17.10 -24.29
N GLU A 60 -12.71 -18.07 -24.01
CA GLU A 60 -13.07 -19.47 -23.83
C GLU A 60 -13.92 -19.68 -22.56
N VAL A 61 -13.53 -19.03 -21.46
CA VAL A 61 -14.30 -19.02 -20.20
C VAL A 61 -15.72 -18.48 -20.43
N LYS A 62 -15.84 -17.34 -21.15
CA LYS A 62 -17.17 -16.77 -21.46
C LYS A 62 -17.99 -17.66 -22.37
N ARG A 63 -17.37 -18.41 -23.28
CA ARG A 63 -18.06 -19.38 -24.13
C ARG A 63 -18.64 -20.51 -23.28
N LEU A 64 -17.83 -21.15 -22.42
CA LEU A 64 -18.28 -22.21 -21.51
C LEU A 64 -19.43 -21.75 -20.60
N GLN A 65 -19.31 -20.53 -20.04
CA GLN A 65 -20.38 -19.95 -19.22
C GLN A 65 -21.71 -19.74 -19.98
N ARG A 66 -21.66 -19.52 -21.29
CA ARG A 66 -22.89 -19.41 -22.13
C ARG A 66 -23.47 -20.76 -22.51
N GLU A 67 -22.61 -21.73 -22.83
CA GLU A 67 -23.00 -23.07 -23.25
C GLU A 67 -23.60 -23.87 -22.11
N MET A 68 -23.07 -23.70 -20.89
CA MET A 68 -23.49 -24.43 -19.68
C MET A 68 -24.38 -23.61 -18.75
N LYS A 69 -25.21 -22.74 -19.30
CA LYS A 69 -26.20 -21.98 -18.51
C LYS A 69 -27.21 -22.93 -17.91
N GLY A 70 -27.13 -23.18 -16.60
CA GLY A 70 -28.10 -23.99 -15.84
C GLY A 70 -27.47 -25.12 -15.03
N ASP A 71 -26.28 -25.58 -15.41
CA ASP A 71 -25.53 -26.57 -14.64
C ASP A 71 -24.23 -25.96 -14.11
N ARG A 72 -24.28 -25.48 -12.85
CA ARG A 72 -23.11 -24.84 -12.19
C ARG A 72 -22.02 -25.85 -11.84
N GLU A 73 -22.41 -27.10 -11.59
CA GLU A 73 -21.46 -28.12 -11.17
C GLU A 73 -20.60 -28.58 -12.35
N GLU A 74 -21.24 -28.84 -13.49
CA GLU A 74 -20.56 -29.19 -14.72
C GLU A 74 -19.72 -28.02 -15.26
N LEU A 75 -20.26 -26.79 -15.20
CA LEU A 75 -19.52 -25.58 -15.56
C LEU A 75 -18.21 -25.42 -14.76
N ASN A 76 -18.27 -25.60 -13.42
CA ASN A 76 -17.08 -25.47 -12.58
C ASN A 76 -16.04 -26.56 -12.91
N LYS A 77 -16.49 -27.77 -13.22
CA LYS A 77 -15.62 -28.88 -13.60
C LYS A 77 -14.90 -28.59 -14.92
N GLU A 78 -15.64 -28.14 -15.92
CA GLU A 78 -15.09 -27.79 -17.24
C GLU A 78 -14.16 -26.54 -17.16
N LEU A 79 -14.49 -25.54 -16.34
CA LEU A 79 -13.62 -24.41 -16.10
C LEU A 79 -12.30 -24.82 -15.44
N MET A 80 -12.34 -25.73 -14.46
CA MET A 80 -11.14 -26.23 -13.84
C MET A 80 -10.29 -27.06 -14.81
N ALA A 81 -10.91 -27.86 -15.67
CA ALA A 81 -10.23 -28.60 -16.72
C ALA A 81 -9.56 -27.66 -17.72
N LEU A 82 -10.26 -26.59 -18.16
CA LEU A 82 -9.70 -25.56 -19.04
C LEU A 82 -8.48 -24.87 -18.41
N TYR A 83 -8.57 -24.48 -17.15
CA TYR A 83 -7.45 -23.84 -16.44
C TYR A 83 -6.24 -24.76 -16.32
N GLN A 84 -6.46 -26.07 -16.08
CA GLN A 84 -5.40 -27.08 -16.03
C GLN A 84 -4.78 -27.31 -17.41
N GLU A 85 -5.59 -27.44 -18.45
CA GLU A 85 -5.13 -27.61 -19.84
C GLU A 85 -4.25 -26.45 -20.30
N LYS A 86 -4.66 -25.21 -20.00
CA LYS A 86 -3.92 -24.00 -20.35
C LYS A 86 -2.77 -23.67 -19.36
N GLY A 87 -2.62 -24.45 -18.29
CA GLY A 87 -1.57 -24.22 -17.28
C GLY A 87 -1.74 -22.91 -16.53
N VAL A 88 -2.97 -22.39 -16.41
CA VAL A 88 -3.27 -21.10 -15.78
C VAL A 88 -3.91 -21.34 -14.41
N ASN A 89 -3.37 -20.65 -13.39
CA ASN A 89 -3.93 -20.74 -12.04
C ASN A 89 -4.93 -19.59 -11.79
N PRO A 90 -6.22 -19.86 -11.57
CA PRO A 90 -7.23 -18.82 -11.32
C PRO A 90 -6.95 -18.02 -10.03
N ALA A 91 -6.30 -18.62 -9.03
CA ALA A 91 -5.92 -17.92 -7.80
C ALA A 91 -4.80 -16.88 -7.99
N ALA A 92 -4.05 -16.97 -9.09
CA ALA A 92 -2.96 -16.03 -9.37
C ALA A 92 -3.47 -14.59 -9.62
N GLY A 93 -4.72 -14.42 -10.00
CA GLY A 93 -5.35 -13.10 -10.19
C GLY A 93 -5.62 -12.35 -8.87
N CYS A 94 -5.90 -13.06 -7.77
CA CYS A 94 -6.15 -12.45 -6.46
C CYS A 94 -4.90 -12.44 -5.55
N LEU A 95 -3.85 -13.17 -5.91
CA LEU A 95 -2.62 -13.25 -5.12
C LEU A 95 -1.96 -11.88 -4.85
N PRO A 96 -1.94 -10.92 -5.81
CA PRO A 96 -1.44 -9.58 -5.54
C PRO A 96 -2.14 -8.89 -4.38
N LEU A 97 -3.46 -9.00 -4.32
CA LEU A 97 -4.26 -8.37 -3.26
C LEU A 97 -3.92 -8.97 -1.88
N LEU A 98 -3.83 -10.30 -1.80
CA LEU A 98 -3.50 -10.99 -0.55
C LEU A 98 -2.09 -10.66 -0.05
N LEU A 99 -1.12 -10.51 -0.96
CA LEU A 99 0.25 -10.14 -0.60
C LEU A 99 0.37 -8.66 -0.27
N GLN A 100 -0.39 -7.80 -0.93
CA GLN A 100 -0.37 -6.36 -0.71
C GLN A 100 -1.00 -5.96 0.62
N MET A 101 -1.98 -6.71 1.12
CA MET A 101 -2.68 -6.40 2.38
C MET A 101 -1.73 -6.26 3.59
N PRO A 102 -0.83 -7.22 3.88
CA PRO A 102 0.12 -7.08 4.98
C PRO A 102 1.04 -5.85 4.84
N ILE A 103 1.47 -5.55 3.61
CA ILE A 103 2.34 -4.40 3.33
C ILE A 103 1.57 -3.10 3.55
N TRP A 104 0.33 -3.04 3.09
CA TRP A 104 -0.53 -1.87 3.27
C TRP A 104 -0.82 -1.60 4.75
N PHE A 105 -1.16 -2.63 5.52
CA PHE A 105 -1.34 -2.51 6.97
C PHE A 105 -0.05 -2.11 7.70
N ALA A 106 1.10 -2.65 7.28
CA ALA A 106 2.38 -2.28 7.86
C ALA A 106 2.72 -0.81 7.57
N LEU A 107 2.55 -0.35 6.32
CA LEU A 107 2.76 1.06 5.95
C LEU A 107 1.79 1.99 6.68
N PHE A 108 0.51 1.61 6.74
CA PHE A 108 -0.49 2.39 7.48
C PHE A 108 -0.10 2.58 8.95
N ARG A 109 0.40 1.52 9.60
CA ARG A 109 0.85 1.58 10.98
C ARG A 109 2.11 2.45 11.16
N VAL A 110 3.05 2.38 10.22
CA VAL A 110 4.28 3.20 10.24
C VAL A 110 3.98 4.69 10.02
N LEU A 111 3.04 5.01 9.13
CA LEU A 111 2.68 6.39 8.80
C LEU A 111 1.69 7.01 9.80
N ARG A 112 0.98 6.19 10.55
CA ARG A 112 0.10 6.65 11.61
C ARG A 112 0.94 6.96 12.85
N VAL A 113 0.99 8.23 13.18
CA VAL A 113 1.65 8.72 14.40
C VAL A 113 0.61 8.74 15.49
N ASP A 114 0.71 7.81 16.42
CA ASP A 114 -0.10 7.79 17.63
C ASP A 114 0.71 8.43 18.77
N VAL A 115 0.14 9.42 19.43
CA VAL A 115 0.75 10.17 20.54
C VAL A 115 -0.10 9.88 21.80
N ASP A 116 0.56 9.62 22.90
CA ASP A 116 -0.11 9.41 24.20
C ASP A 116 -0.67 10.73 24.77
N ASP A 117 -1.48 10.64 25.84
CA ASP A 117 -2.07 11.81 26.51
C ASP A 117 -1.02 12.77 27.09
N ALA A 118 0.22 12.33 27.23
CA ALA A 118 1.36 13.11 27.72
C ALA A 118 2.16 13.79 26.58
N GLY A 119 1.77 13.55 25.33
CA GLY A 119 2.45 14.11 24.15
C GLY A 119 3.69 13.34 23.71
N ASN A 120 3.89 12.09 24.19
CA ASN A 120 4.97 11.23 23.74
C ASN A 120 4.47 10.28 22.65
N LEU A 121 5.40 9.77 21.83
CA LEU A 121 5.08 8.68 20.90
C LEU A 121 4.58 7.47 21.67
N ASP A 122 3.46 6.89 21.23
CA ASP A 122 2.92 5.66 21.82
C ASP A 122 4.01 4.58 21.78
N PRO A 123 4.21 3.79 22.89
CA PRO A 123 5.17 2.69 22.94
C PRO A 123 5.00 1.65 21.84
N ASP A 124 3.77 1.53 21.29
CA ASP A 124 3.47 0.68 20.15
C ASP A 124 3.84 1.33 18.79
N ASN A 125 4.36 2.55 18.81
CA ASN A 125 4.82 3.21 17.60
C ASN A 125 6.05 2.49 17.03
N VAL A 126 6.05 2.34 15.73
CA VAL A 126 7.05 1.54 14.97
C VAL A 126 8.29 2.39 14.64
N ILE A 127 8.20 3.71 14.80
CA ILE A 127 9.29 4.66 14.55
C ILE A 127 10.23 4.65 15.76
N PRO A 128 11.56 4.54 15.52
CA PRO A 128 12.52 4.59 16.61
C PRO A 128 12.38 5.89 17.44
N PRO A 129 12.18 5.82 18.76
CA PRO A 129 11.91 7.01 19.58
C PRO A 129 13.10 7.99 19.62
N ASP A 130 14.32 7.49 19.45
CA ASP A 130 15.55 8.28 19.46
C ASP A 130 15.91 8.86 18.05
N SER A 131 15.03 8.73 17.06
CA SER A 131 15.28 9.21 15.71
C SER A 131 14.91 10.70 15.54
N ASP A 132 15.64 11.39 14.67
CA ASP A 132 15.31 12.77 14.29
C ASP A 132 13.88 12.89 13.76
N LEU A 133 13.40 11.83 13.10
CA LEU A 133 12.02 11.72 12.62
C LEU A 133 11.02 11.76 13.78
N ALA A 134 11.29 11.01 14.87
CA ALA A 134 10.41 11.01 16.05
C ALA A 134 10.29 12.41 16.64
N GLY A 135 11.41 13.11 16.78
CA GLY A 135 11.44 14.51 17.24
C GLY A 135 10.64 15.46 16.35
N ALA A 136 10.77 15.32 15.03
CA ALA A 136 10.05 16.16 14.08
C ALA A 136 8.53 15.89 14.09
N LEU A 137 8.12 14.63 14.21
CA LEU A 137 6.71 14.25 14.30
C LEU A 137 6.05 14.79 15.58
N LEU A 138 6.76 14.73 16.72
CA LEU A 138 6.31 15.31 18.00
C LEU A 138 6.24 16.84 17.92
N ALA A 139 7.12 17.48 17.16
CA ALA A 139 7.09 18.91 16.91
C ALA A 139 6.00 19.34 15.90
N GLY A 140 5.30 18.37 15.27
CA GLY A 140 4.30 18.64 14.23
C GLY A 140 4.89 19.07 12.88
N ASP A 141 6.20 18.85 12.67
CA ASP A 141 6.87 19.21 11.41
C ASP A 141 6.71 18.09 10.36
N THR A 142 5.49 18.00 9.85
CA THR A 142 5.11 17.07 8.78
C THR A 142 4.87 17.81 7.45
N SER A 143 5.55 18.95 7.26
CA SER A 143 5.37 19.79 6.09
C SER A 143 5.95 19.17 4.83
N PHE A 144 5.20 19.22 3.72
CA PHE A 144 5.63 18.81 2.39
C PHE A 144 4.92 19.64 1.33
N LEU A 145 5.66 20.31 0.46
CA LEU A 145 5.12 21.17 -0.61
C LEU A 145 4.05 22.19 -0.14
N GLY A 146 4.22 22.72 1.07
CA GLY A 146 3.27 23.66 1.66
C GLY A 146 2.02 23.02 2.28
N MET A 147 1.94 21.68 2.32
CA MET A 147 0.91 20.92 3.02
C MET A 147 1.46 20.40 4.34
N ASN A 148 0.62 20.34 5.37
CA ASN A 148 0.90 19.59 6.57
C ASN A 148 0.26 18.19 6.42
N LEU A 149 1.10 17.16 6.28
CA LEU A 149 0.63 15.78 6.02
C LEU A 149 -0.13 15.15 7.19
N SER A 150 -0.09 15.77 8.38
CA SER A 150 -0.88 15.32 9.54
C SER A 150 -2.32 15.85 9.53
N LEU A 151 -2.62 16.87 8.70
CA LEU A 151 -3.96 17.44 8.60
C LEU A 151 -4.78 16.73 7.53
N SER A 152 -6.07 16.53 7.82
CA SER A 152 -7.01 16.11 6.79
C SER A 152 -7.35 17.28 5.84
N PRO A 153 -7.76 17.01 4.58
CA PRO A 153 -8.19 18.07 3.66
C PRO A 153 -9.34 18.93 4.23
N GLN A 154 -10.22 18.36 5.07
CA GLN A 154 -11.32 19.08 5.71
C GLN A 154 -10.82 20.07 6.76
N GLU A 155 -9.84 19.68 7.56
CA GLU A 155 -9.19 20.56 8.54
C GLU A 155 -8.41 21.67 7.86
N ALA A 156 -7.67 21.35 6.78
CA ALA A 156 -6.95 22.34 5.98
C ALA A 156 -7.91 23.40 5.39
N PHE A 157 -9.08 23.00 4.90
CA PHE A 157 -10.11 23.92 4.41
C PHE A 157 -10.69 24.81 5.53
N ALA A 158 -10.83 24.27 6.74
CA ALA A 158 -11.33 25.01 7.89
C ALA A 158 -10.34 26.07 8.40
N ILE A 159 -9.03 25.88 8.15
CA ILE A 159 -7.99 26.84 8.53
C ILE A 159 -7.96 28.01 7.55
N ASP A 160 -7.72 27.73 6.26
CA ASP A 160 -7.68 28.74 5.20
C ASP A 160 -7.77 28.06 3.82
N PHE A 161 -8.46 28.76 2.89
CA PHE A 161 -8.60 28.28 1.50
C PHE A 161 -7.26 28.14 0.78
N VAL A 162 -6.29 29.00 1.07
CA VAL A 162 -4.96 28.92 0.47
C VAL A 162 -4.21 27.66 0.92
N THR A 163 -4.34 27.29 2.18
CA THR A 163 -3.77 26.06 2.75
C THR A 163 -4.40 24.81 2.14
N PHE A 164 -5.67 24.89 1.72
CA PHE A 164 -6.40 23.79 1.10
C PHE A 164 -5.98 23.53 -0.37
N ILE A 165 -5.48 24.54 -1.10
CA ILE A 165 -5.14 24.42 -2.53
C ILE A 165 -4.20 23.24 -2.83
N PRO A 166 -3.08 23.01 -2.13
CA PRO A 166 -2.20 21.87 -2.39
C PRO A 166 -2.88 20.52 -2.22
N TYR A 167 -3.79 20.38 -1.24
CA TYR A 167 -4.57 19.14 -1.03
C TYR A 167 -5.57 18.93 -2.17
N LEU A 168 -6.20 20.00 -2.66
CA LEU A 168 -7.08 19.94 -3.83
C LEU A 168 -6.32 19.47 -5.07
N VAL A 169 -5.14 20.00 -5.31
CA VAL A 169 -4.27 19.58 -6.44
C VAL A 169 -3.93 18.09 -6.31
N LEU A 170 -3.56 17.63 -5.14
CA LEU A 170 -3.28 16.21 -4.89
C LEU A 170 -4.48 15.34 -5.16
N MET A 171 -5.68 15.74 -4.72
CA MET A 171 -6.94 15.02 -4.95
C MET A 171 -7.33 14.95 -6.42
N LEU A 172 -6.94 15.96 -7.23
CA LEU A 172 -7.24 15.98 -8.67
C LEU A 172 -6.25 15.16 -9.50
N VAL A 173 -5.03 14.95 -8.99
CA VAL A 173 -3.97 14.19 -9.67
C VAL A 173 -4.09 12.68 -9.41
N VAL A 174 -4.70 12.25 -8.30
CA VAL A 174 -4.92 10.86 -7.91
C VAL A 174 -6.26 10.34 -8.42
#